data_52b9cee842cffd095b93cd44c347ee8b
#
_entry.id   52b9cee842cffd095b93cd44c347ee8b
#
_cell.length_a   1.000
_cell.length_b   1.000
_cell.length_c   1.000
_cell.angle_alpha   90.00
_cell.angle_beta   90.00
_cell.angle_gamma   90.00
#
_symmetry.space_group_name_H-M   'P 1'
#
loop_
_entity.id
_entity.type
_entity.pdbx_description
1 polymer ?
#
loop_
_entity_poly.entity_id
_entity_poly.type
_entity_poly.pdbx_seq_one_letter_code
_entity_poly.pdbx_strand_id
1 'polypeptide(L)'
;VVREAVNGPEFVRAVERRTGIGIKVLSGDEEGRLSCAGVLSSVAAPDRSCIVDIGGGSTELILSRHRLPPLVLSIRLGAVHLCEELLRSDPPSLQEQGDMHDRIKKALDTALAPVASAPFPAPSPASDVLIGTAGTITTLASIDQALNQYDPRSINNYVLSRDRISSIRCRL
;
A
#
# COMPACT_ATOMS: atom_id res chain seq x y z
N VAL A 1 -6.34 3.66 9.80
CA VAL A 1 -6.99 4.86 10.37
C VAL A 1 -7.67 4.54 11.69
N VAL A 2 -8.68 3.64 11.80
CA VAL A 2 -9.35 3.32 13.08
C VAL A 2 -8.36 2.81 14.13
N ARG A 3 -7.38 2.02 13.74
CA ARG A 3 -6.33 1.47 14.61
C ARG A 3 -5.53 2.54 15.36
N GLU A 4 -5.35 3.70 14.74
CA GLU A 4 -4.51 4.80 15.26
C GLU A 4 -5.33 5.95 15.84
N ALA A 5 -6.64 5.95 15.61
CA ALA A 5 -7.52 7.00 16.09
C ALA A 5 -7.71 6.91 17.61
N VAL A 6 -7.55 8.04 18.31
CA VAL A 6 -7.76 8.13 19.76
C VAL A 6 -9.16 7.65 20.14
N ASN A 7 -10.16 7.96 19.33
CA ASN A 7 -11.55 7.54 19.51
C ASN A 7 -11.89 6.20 18.83
N GLY A 8 -10.91 5.47 18.33
CA GLY A 8 -11.11 4.17 17.63
C GLY A 8 -11.98 3.18 18.41
N PRO A 9 -11.68 2.91 19.71
CA PRO A 9 -12.51 2.01 20.50
C PRO A 9 -13.95 2.48 20.71
N GLU A 10 -14.18 3.79 20.79
CA GLU A 10 -15.52 4.38 20.90
C GLU A 10 -16.29 4.21 19.58
N PHE A 11 -15.65 4.46 18.45
CA PHE A 11 -16.20 4.23 17.12
C PHE A 11 -16.65 2.77 16.94
N VAL A 12 -15.78 1.81 17.27
CA VAL A 12 -16.09 0.38 17.18
C VAL A 12 -17.34 0.03 18.00
N ARG A 13 -17.39 0.45 19.27
CA ARG A 13 -18.56 0.23 20.11
C ARG A 13 -19.83 0.92 19.58
N ALA A 14 -19.69 2.10 18.97
CA ALA A 14 -20.84 2.80 18.38
C ALA A 14 -21.40 2.06 17.17
N VAL A 15 -20.54 1.52 16.32
CA VAL A 15 -20.98 0.69 15.18
C VAL A 15 -21.69 -0.57 15.68
N GLU A 16 -21.08 -1.30 16.62
CA GLU A 16 -21.65 -2.52 17.17
C GLU A 16 -23.05 -2.30 17.78
N ARG A 17 -23.19 -1.22 18.57
CA ARG A 17 -24.52 -0.86 19.14
C ARG A 17 -25.55 -0.53 18.07
N ARG A 18 -25.16 0.09 16.96
CA ARG A 18 -26.11 0.55 15.91
C ARG A 18 -26.44 -0.52 14.90
N THR A 19 -25.57 -1.46 14.66
CA THR A 19 -25.70 -2.44 13.58
C THR A 19 -25.81 -3.88 14.05
N GLY A 20 -25.42 -4.17 15.30
CA GLY A 20 -25.27 -5.53 15.82
C GLY A 20 -24.04 -6.26 15.25
N ILE A 21 -23.19 -5.57 14.46
CA ILE A 21 -22.00 -6.18 13.82
C ILE A 21 -20.78 -5.90 14.68
N GLY A 22 -20.15 -6.96 15.19
CA GLY A 22 -18.87 -6.86 15.88
C GLY A 22 -17.73 -6.49 14.90
N ILE A 23 -16.94 -5.47 15.24
CA ILE A 23 -15.77 -5.07 14.47
C ILE A 23 -14.51 -5.48 15.21
N LYS A 24 -13.63 -6.23 14.54
CA LYS A 24 -12.26 -6.48 14.98
C LYS A 24 -11.32 -5.51 14.28
N VAL A 25 -10.60 -4.69 15.04
CA VAL A 25 -9.52 -3.86 14.51
C VAL A 25 -8.27 -4.72 14.39
N LEU A 26 -7.79 -4.89 13.18
CA LEU A 26 -6.63 -5.73 12.87
C LEU A 26 -5.31 -5.02 13.20
N SER A 27 -4.30 -5.80 13.55
CA SER A 27 -2.91 -5.34 13.52
C SER A 27 -2.42 -5.17 12.06
N GLY A 28 -1.32 -4.44 11.85
CA GLY A 28 -0.75 -4.32 10.50
C GLY A 28 -0.31 -5.66 9.90
N ASP A 29 0.19 -6.59 10.75
CA ASP A 29 0.55 -7.95 10.31
C ASP A 29 -0.70 -8.75 9.87
N GLU A 30 -1.78 -8.70 10.64
CA GLU A 30 -3.05 -9.35 10.27
C GLU A 30 -3.64 -8.76 8.98
N GLU A 31 -3.61 -7.43 8.85
CA GLU A 31 -4.06 -6.71 7.65
C GLU A 31 -3.25 -7.14 6.43
N GLY A 32 -1.91 -7.12 6.52
CA GLY A 32 -1.06 -7.56 5.42
C GLY A 32 -1.23 -9.03 5.04
N ARG A 33 -1.46 -9.92 6.01
CA ARG A 33 -1.76 -11.35 5.72
C ARG A 33 -3.07 -11.52 4.97
N LEU A 34 -4.09 -10.77 5.33
CA LEU A 34 -5.38 -10.80 4.63
C LEU A 34 -5.28 -10.19 3.23
N SER A 35 -4.58 -9.06 3.08
CA SER A 35 -4.29 -8.47 1.77
C SER A 35 -3.52 -9.46 0.88
N CYS A 36 -2.51 -10.14 1.42
CA CYS A 36 -1.77 -11.18 0.72
C CYS A 36 -2.71 -12.30 0.22
N ALA A 37 -3.54 -12.84 1.10
CA ALA A 37 -4.48 -13.90 0.74
C ALA A 37 -5.48 -13.45 -0.34
N GLY A 38 -6.00 -12.23 -0.23
CA GLY A 38 -6.90 -11.63 -1.22
C GLY A 38 -6.25 -11.48 -2.59
N VAL A 39 -5.05 -10.93 -2.65
CA VAL A 39 -4.28 -10.77 -3.89
C VAL A 39 -3.98 -12.11 -4.53
N LEU A 40 -3.43 -13.06 -3.78
CA LEU A 40 -3.05 -14.39 -4.30
C LEU A 40 -4.25 -15.23 -4.73
N SER A 41 -5.46 -14.93 -4.27
CA SER A 41 -6.69 -15.55 -4.76
C SER A 41 -7.18 -15.01 -6.10
N SER A 42 -6.71 -13.81 -6.49
CA SER A 42 -7.22 -13.06 -7.65
C SER A 42 -6.19 -12.90 -8.77
N VAL A 43 -4.92 -13.10 -8.48
CA VAL A 43 -3.81 -12.91 -9.41
C VAL A 43 -3.02 -14.22 -9.50
N ALA A 44 -2.71 -14.64 -10.73
CA ALA A 44 -1.75 -15.74 -10.97
C ALA A 44 -0.34 -15.25 -10.63
N ALA A 45 -0.05 -15.20 -9.33
CA ALA A 45 1.25 -14.74 -8.83
C ALA A 45 2.30 -15.86 -8.94
N PRO A 46 3.53 -15.54 -9.34
CA PRO A 46 4.65 -16.49 -9.28
C PRO A 46 4.96 -16.87 -7.83
N ASP A 47 5.76 -17.94 -7.68
CA ASP A 47 6.16 -18.47 -6.36
C ASP A 47 6.80 -17.43 -5.43
N ARG A 48 7.33 -16.35 -6.01
CA ARG A 48 7.89 -15.22 -5.30
C ARG A 48 7.21 -13.94 -5.79
N SER A 49 6.62 -13.19 -4.87
CA SER A 49 5.95 -11.93 -5.17
C SER A 49 6.20 -10.93 -4.04
N CYS A 50 6.32 -9.67 -4.40
CA CYS A 50 6.23 -8.56 -3.46
C CYS A 50 4.88 -7.87 -3.67
N ILE A 51 4.06 -7.82 -2.64
CA ILE A 51 2.79 -7.10 -2.68
C ILE A 51 2.97 -5.78 -1.94
N VAL A 52 2.51 -4.71 -2.54
CA VAL A 52 2.52 -3.35 -1.97
C VAL A 52 1.08 -2.89 -1.84
N ASP A 53 0.63 -2.73 -0.61
CA ASP A 53 -0.70 -2.21 -0.27
C ASP A 53 -0.53 -0.79 0.27
N ILE A 54 -0.90 0.22 -0.53
CA ILE A 54 -0.76 1.64 -0.15
C ILE A 54 -2.12 2.20 0.23
N GLY A 55 -2.38 2.17 1.53
CA GLY A 55 -3.60 2.71 2.12
C GLY A 55 -3.50 4.18 2.51
N GLY A 56 -4.56 4.68 3.19
CA GLY A 56 -4.59 6.06 3.67
C GLY A 56 -3.72 6.30 4.91
N GLY A 57 -3.59 5.32 5.82
CA GLY A 57 -2.83 5.45 7.07
C GLY A 57 -1.50 4.70 7.08
N SER A 58 -1.42 3.57 6.40
CA SER A 58 -0.24 2.71 6.37
C SER A 58 0.06 2.19 4.97
N THR A 59 1.25 1.63 4.81
CA THR A 59 1.67 0.85 3.65
C THR A 59 2.17 -0.49 4.15
N GLU A 60 1.62 -1.57 3.62
CA GLU A 60 2.08 -2.92 3.87
C GLU A 60 2.96 -3.38 2.70
N LEU A 61 4.21 -3.77 3.02
CA LEU A 61 5.09 -4.49 2.10
C LEU A 61 5.05 -5.97 2.49
N ILE A 62 4.61 -6.81 1.57
CA ILE A 62 4.37 -8.22 1.85
C ILE A 62 5.22 -9.05 0.90
N LEU A 63 6.18 -9.77 1.45
CA LEU A 63 7.02 -10.69 0.69
C LEU A 63 6.38 -12.10 0.78
N SER A 64 5.79 -12.53 -0.31
CA SER A 64 5.17 -13.86 -0.43
C SER A 64 6.13 -14.84 -1.09
N ARG A 65 6.12 -16.07 -0.57
CA ARG A 65 6.81 -17.24 -1.15
C ARG A 65 5.90 -18.45 -1.09
N HIS A 66 5.94 -19.23 -2.13
CA HIS A 66 5.16 -20.47 -2.17
C HIS A 66 5.40 -21.33 -0.92
N ARG A 67 4.32 -21.78 -0.27
CA ARG A 67 4.31 -22.66 0.91
C ARG A 67 4.97 -22.11 2.19
N LEU A 68 5.37 -20.84 2.22
CA LEU A 68 5.89 -20.21 3.43
C LEU A 68 4.93 -19.09 3.89
N PRO A 69 4.86 -18.85 5.20
CA PRO A 69 4.15 -17.68 5.69
C PRO A 69 4.71 -16.40 5.08
N PRO A 70 3.89 -15.45 4.65
CA PRO A 70 4.37 -14.18 4.12
C PRO A 70 5.09 -13.38 5.22
N LEU A 71 6.17 -12.71 4.84
CA LEU A 71 6.77 -11.69 5.68
C LEU A 71 6.04 -10.36 5.42
N VAL A 72 5.46 -9.79 6.46
CA VAL A 72 4.73 -8.53 6.40
C VAL A 72 5.52 -7.44 7.10
N LEU A 73 5.70 -6.31 6.42
CA LEU A 73 6.23 -5.08 6.97
C LEU A 73 5.12 -4.03 6.87
N SER A 74 4.53 -3.66 8.01
CA SER A 74 3.57 -2.56 8.06
C SER A 74 4.29 -1.27 8.44
N ILE A 75 4.22 -0.29 7.55
CA ILE A 75 4.91 0.99 7.67
C ILE A 75 3.84 2.07 7.88
N ARG A 76 4.02 2.92 8.86
CA ARG A 76 3.14 4.09 9.07
C ARG A 76 3.43 5.17 8.01
N LEU A 77 3.01 4.87 6.79
CA LEU A 77 3.27 5.64 5.60
C LEU A 77 2.05 5.53 4.67
N GLY A 78 0.99 6.25 4.97
CA GLY A 78 -0.24 6.24 4.17
C GLY A 78 -0.45 7.55 3.43
N ALA A 79 -1.11 7.49 2.29
CA ALA A 79 -1.31 8.64 1.41
C ALA A 79 -2.03 9.81 2.12
N VAL A 80 -3.08 9.51 2.89
CA VAL A 80 -3.83 10.54 3.64
C VAL A 80 -2.96 11.16 4.73
N HIS A 81 -2.26 10.32 5.53
CA HIS A 81 -1.38 10.81 6.60
C HIS A 81 -0.27 11.72 6.06
N LEU A 82 0.36 11.34 4.94
CA LEU A 82 1.41 12.16 4.33
C LEU A 82 0.86 13.51 3.86
N CYS A 83 -0.31 13.52 3.22
CA CYS A 83 -0.94 14.76 2.78
C CYS A 83 -1.27 15.67 3.98
N GLU A 84 -1.89 15.13 5.03
CA GLU A 84 -2.25 15.89 6.23
C GLU A 84 -1.03 16.39 7.01
N GLU A 85 0.06 15.61 7.04
CA GLU A 85 1.29 15.95 7.75
C GLU A 85 2.10 17.02 7.01
N LEU A 86 2.22 16.95 5.68
CA LEU A 86 3.24 17.68 4.93
C LEU A 86 2.68 18.70 3.94
N LEU A 87 1.46 18.55 3.44
CA LEU A 87 0.91 19.45 2.43
C LEU A 87 0.08 20.56 3.07
N ARG A 88 0.35 21.80 2.67
CA ARG A 88 -0.35 23.02 3.11
C ARG A 88 -0.86 23.85 1.95
N SER A 89 -0.32 23.63 0.75
CA SER A 89 -0.69 24.35 -0.48
C SER A 89 -1.32 23.41 -1.51
N ASP A 90 -2.14 23.97 -2.39
CA ASP A 90 -2.75 23.29 -3.53
C ASP A 90 -2.59 24.17 -4.80
N PRO A 91 -1.80 23.76 -5.79
CA PRO A 91 -0.98 22.53 -5.81
C PRO A 91 0.18 22.57 -4.79
N PRO A 92 0.71 21.40 -4.40
CA PRO A 92 1.84 21.30 -3.48
C PRO A 92 3.07 22.03 -4.00
N SER A 93 3.74 22.82 -3.14
CA SER A 93 4.99 23.47 -3.47
C SER A 93 6.13 22.47 -3.68
N LEU A 94 7.20 22.87 -4.39
CA LEU A 94 8.39 22.04 -4.60
C LEU A 94 9.05 21.62 -3.27
N GLN A 95 9.00 22.48 -2.26
CA GLN A 95 9.54 22.19 -0.93
C GLN A 95 8.72 21.06 -0.27
N GLU A 96 7.39 21.15 -0.27
CA GLU A 96 6.50 20.13 0.29
C GLU A 96 6.66 18.78 -0.41
N GLN A 97 6.82 18.80 -1.73
CA GLN A 97 7.11 17.59 -2.51
C GLN A 97 8.46 16.98 -2.13
N GLY A 98 9.49 17.80 -1.91
CA GLY A 98 10.80 17.38 -1.44
C GLY A 98 10.73 16.75 -0.05
N ASP A 99 10.08 17.41 0.90
CA ASP A 99 9.91 16.94 2.27
C ASP A 99 9.14 15.61 2.31
N MET A 100 8.11 15.49 1.48
CA MET A 100 7.35 14.23 1.32
C MET A 100 8.24 13.10 0.78
N HIS A 101 9.03 13.37 -0.26
CA HIS A 101 9.95 12.41 -0.83
C HIS A 101 10.94 11.90 0.21
N ASP A 102 11.57 12.81 0.95
CA ASP A 102 12.56 12.46 1.98
C ASP A 102 11.92 11.68 3.13
N ARG A 103 10.71 12.05 3.54
CA ARG A 103 9.93 11.33 4.54
C ARG A 103 9.62 9.90 4.13
N ILE A 104 9.19 9.70 2.86
CA ILE A 104 8.91 8.38 2.29
C ILE A 104 10.20 7.56 2.23
N LYS A 105 11.26 8.12 1.67
CA LYS A 105 12.56 7.45 1.52
C LYS A 105 13.09 6.98 2.87
N LYS A 106 13.12 7.85 3.87
CA LYS A 106 13.60 7.53 5.21
C LYS A 106 12.78 6.40 5.86
N ALA A 107 11.46 6.41 5.71
CA ALA A 107 10.60 5.37 6.26
C ALA A 107 10.84 4.01 5.59
N LEU A 108 10.98 3.99 4.26
CA LEU A 108 11.29 2.78 3.50
C LEU A 108 12.67 2.23 3.83
N ASP A 109 13.71 3.07 3.87
CA ASP A 109 15.07 2.67 4.23
C ASP A 109 15.11 2.02 5.62
N THR A 110 14.40 2.62 6.59
CA THR A 110 14.30 2.09 7.96
C THR A 110 13.58 0.74 7.99
N ALA A 111 12.46 0.62 7.30
CA ALA A 111 11.65 -0.61 7.30
C ALA A 111 12.32 -1.77 6.56
N LEU A 112 13.08 -1.47 5.50
CA LEU A 112 13.74 -2.47 4.68
C LEU A 112 15.11 -2.90 5.21
N ALA A 113 15.74 -2.13 6.10
CA ALA A 113 17.06 -2.45 6.64
C ALA A 113 17.16 -3.87 7.26
N PRO A 114 16.18 -4.35 8.07
CA PRO A 114 16.21 -5.71 8.60
C PRO A 114 16.07 -6.79 7.53
N VAL A 115 15.35 -6.48 6.44
CA VAL A 115 15.11 -7.44 5.34
C VAL A 115 16.35 -7.59 4.47
N ALA A 116 17.11 -6.53 4.28
CA ALA A 116 18.37 -6.57 3.53
C ALA A 116 19.42 -7.49 4.18
N SER A 117 19.33 -7.69 5.50
CA SER A 117 20.21 -8.56 6.28
C SER A 117 19.66 -9.98 6.46
N ALA A 118 18.40 -10.22 6.10
CA ALA A 118 17.77 -11.53 6.25
C ALA A 118 18.26 -12.49 5.14
N PRO A 119 18.22 -13.82 5.39
CA PRO A 119 18.56 -14.83 4.37
C PRO A 119 17.46 -14.93 3.30
N PHE A 120 16.99 -13.79 2.85
CA PHE A 120 16.15 -13.68 1.68
C PHE A 120 17.07 -13.58 0.47
N PRO A 121 17.02 -14.51 -0.48
CA PRO A 121 17.77 -14.35 -1.71
C PRO A 121 17.38 -13.01 -2.35
N ALA A 122 18.39 -12.32 -2.88
CA ALA A 122 18.17 -11.04 -3.54
C ALA A 122 17.04 -11.13 -4.57
N PRO A 123 16.21 -10.08 -4.72
CA PRO A 123 15.20 -10.03 -5.76
C PRO A 123 15.80 -10.35 -7.12
N SER A 124 15.16 -11.25 -7.86
CA SER A 124 15.55 -11.57 -9.23
C SER A 124 14.55 -10.93 -10.20
N PRO A 125 14.96 -10.01 -11.04
CA PRO A 125 14.07 -9.38 -12.02
C PRO A 125 13.36 -10.37 -12.95
N ALA A 126 13.93 -11.56 -13.09
CA ALA A 126 13.37 -12.62 -13.95
C ALA A 126 12.29 -13.47 -13.28
N SER A 127 12.19 -13.46 -11.96
CA SER A 127 11.29 -14.34 -11.20
C SER A 127 10.41 -13.65 -10.17
N ASP A 128 10.66 -12.37 -9.88
CA ASP A 128 9.92 -11.64 -8.86
C ASP A 128 8.95 -10.64 -9.50
N VAL A 129 7.72 -10.63 -9.03
CA VAL A 129 6.68 -9.71 -9.49
C VAL A 129 6.32 -8.75 -8.35
N LEU A 130 6.21 -7.47 -8.68
CA LEU A 130 5.64 -6.46 -7.79
C LEU A 130 4.17 -6.31 -8.10
N ILE A 131 3.32 -6.57 -7.13
CA ILE A 131 1.86 -6.46 -7.24
C ILE A 131 1.40 -5.32 -6.36
N GLY A 132 0.78 -4.31 -6.96
CA GLY A 132 0.22 -3.19 -6.22
C GLY A 132 -1.27 -3.38 -5.94
N THR A 133 -1.74 -2.94 -4.77
CA THR A 133 -3.14 -2.94 -4.39
C THR A 133 -3.52 -1.68 -3.62
N ALA A 134 -4.79 -1.55 -3.27
CA ALA A 134 -5.43 -0.41 -2.61
C ALA A 134 -5.55 0.87 -3.46
N GLY A 135 -6.13 1.90 -2.84
CA GLY A 135 -6.62 3.10 -3.52
C GLY A 135 -5.55 3.85 -4.30
N THR A 136 -4.36 4.02 -3.73
CA THR A 136 -3.27 4.75 -4.40
C THR A 136 -2.85 4.06 -5.70
N ILE A 137 -2.69 2.75 -5.67
CA ILE A 137 -2.28 1.97 -6.85
C ILE A 137 -3.36 1.96 -7.92
N THR A 138 -4.61 1.73 -7.53
CA THR A 138 -5.73 1.71 -8.48
C THR A 138 -6.00 3.08 -9.10
N THR A 139 -5.72 4.17 -8.37
CA THR A 139 -5.76 5.53 -8.90
C THR A 139 -4.69 5.74 -9.97
N LEU A 140 -3.45 5.30 -9.73
CA LEU A 140 -2.39 5.38 -10.75
C LEU A 140 -2.76 4.61 -12.02
N ALA A 141 -3.35 3.42 -11.87
CA ALA A 141 -3.83 2.62 -13.00
C ALA A 141 -4.97 3.33 -13.78
N SER A 142 -5.88 4.00 -13.06
CA SER A 142 -6.96 4.80 -13.68
C SER A 142 -6.42 6.00 -14.44
N ILE A 143 -5.44 6.72 -13.87
CA ILE A 143 -4.81 7.87 -14.51
C ILE A 143 -4.06 7.46 -15.78
N ASP A 144 -3.32 6.34 -15.73
CA ASP A 144 -2.58 5.85 -16.89
C ASP A 144 -3.48 5.46 -18.06
N GLN A 145 -4.65 4.89 -17.76
CA GLN A 145 -5.64 4.51 -18.74
C GLN A 145 -6.59 5.66 -19.13
N ALA A 146 -6.43 6.84 -18.53
CA ALA A 146 -7.32 7.99 -18.72
C ALA A 146 -8.81 7.64 -18.50
N LEU A 147 -9.11 6.83 -17.48
CA LEU A 147 -10.48 6.42 -17.18
C LEU A 147 -11.27 7.60 -16.62
N ASN A 148 -12.42 7.90 -17.22
CA ASN A 148 -13.35 8.92 -16.72
C ASN A 148 -14.16 8.44 -15.50
N GLN A 149 -14.29 7.13 -15.32
CA GLN A 149 -14.96 6.48 -14.20
C GLN A 149 -14.17 5.26 -13.77
N TYR A 150 -14.22 4.96 -12.47
CA TYR A 150 -13.59 3.77 -11.93
C TYR A 150 -14.23 2.49 -12.51
N ASP A 151 -13.42 1.68 -13.19
CA ASP A 151 -13.83 0.37 -13.70
C ASP A 151 -12.89 -0.73 -13.18
N PRO A 152 -13.36 -1.55 -12.22
CA PRO A 152 -12.56 -2.63 -11.65
C PRO A 152 -12.06 -3.65 -12.70
N ARG A 153 -12.80 -3.84 -13.80
CA ARG A 153 -12.43 -4.80 -14.83
C ARG A 153 -11.22 -4.33 -15.64
N SER A 154 -11.12 -3.03 -15.85
CA SER A 154 -9.99 -2.42 -16.56
C SER A 154 -8.76 -2.24 -15.64
N ILE A 155 -8.96 -2.16 -14.32
CA ILE A 155 -7.89 -1.92 -13.34
C ILE A 155 -7.27 -3.22 -12.85
N ASN A 156 -8.09 -4.26 -12.60
CA ASN A 156 -7.58 -5.53 -12.10
C ASN A 156 -6.63 -6.17 -13.12
N ASN A 157 -5.46 -6.59 -12.65
CA ASN A 157 -4.38 -7.16 -13.45
C ASN A 157 -3.81 -6.19 -14.52
N TYR A 158 -4.06 -4.88 -14.40
CA TYR A 158 -3.41 -3.90 -15.25
C TYR A 158 -1.91 -3.83 -14.96
N VAL A 159 -1.09 -3.85 -16.01
CA VAL A 159 0.37 -3.78 -15.89
C VAL A 159 0.83 -2.34 -16.06
N LEU A 160 1.32 -1.76 -14.97
CA LEU A 160 1.83 -0.40 -14.93
C LEU A 160 3.36 -0.43 -14.88
N SER A 161 4.02 0.05 -15.94
CA SER A 161 5.48 0.09 -15.99
C SER A 161 6.06 1.23 -15.14
N ARG A 162 7.33 1.09 -14.75
CA ARG A 162 8.06 2.13 -14.03
C ARG A 162 8.07 3.47 -14.78
N ASP A 163 8.22 3.42 -16.11
CA ASP A 163 8.26 4.62 -16.95
C ASP A 163 6.91 5.33 -16.96
N ARG A 164 5.82 4.56 -16.99
CA ARG A 164 4.45 5.09 -16.86
C ARG A 164 4.24 5.78 -15.53
N ILE A 165 4.65 5.15 -14.42
CA ILE A 165 4.57 5.75 -13.08
C ILE A 165 5.38 7.06 -13.05
N SER A 166 6.60 7.07 -13.60
CA SER A 166 7.43 8.26 -13.67
C SER A 166 6.79 9.36 -14.50
N SER A 167 6.16 9.02 -15.62
CA SER A 167 5.43 9.96 -16.47
C SER A 167 4.21 10.56 -15.76
N ILE A 168 3.46 9.76 -15.00
CA ILE A 168 2.34 10.24 -14.19
C ILE A 168 2.84 11.26 -13.17
N ARG A 169 3.88 10.93 -12.43
CA ARG A 169 4.49 11.82 -11.42
C ARG A 169 4.94 13.17 -11.99
N CYS A 170 5.42 13.19 -13.23
CA CYS A 170 5.84 14.46 -13.88
C CYS A 170 4.66 15.30 -14.38
N ARG A 171 3.45 14.74 -14.47
CA ARG A 171 2.25 15.44 -14.93
C ARG A 171 1.40 15.99 -13.79
N LEU A 172 1.53 15.42 -12.59
CA LEU A 172 0.87 15.86 -11.37
C LEU A 172 1.75 16.88 -10.62
#